data_e46b77601dd5478ac96b61076b183332
#
_entry.id   e46b77601dd5478ac96b61076b183332
#
_cell.length_a   1.000
_cell.length_b   1.000
_cell.length_c   1.000
_cell.angle_alpha   90.00
_cell.angle_beta   90.00
_cell.angle_gamma   90.00
#
_symmetry.space_group_name_H-M   'P 1'
#
loop_
_entity.id
_entity.type
_entity.pdbx_description
1 polymer ?
#
loop_
_entity_poly.entity_id
_entity_poly.type
_entity_poly.pdbx_seq_one_letter_code
_entity_poly.pdbx_strand_id
1 'polypeptide(L)'
;MTVSLFFLTLSAFSQGISVTYEIIQNNLPPGSSVIKALLVDNDSLSKFINLLPPEIASKLPPSEGIIKDKRAALCYSDEGFLRTQFSVRDTLHSMKWQLMGKSQTILGYPCLSAATRFRGRTYTAYYTRKLPISNGPRKLGGLPGLILAAKTDDGFIEWRATNVTLGKVPPINVAKMRARKNIDWNTFVARYKEDVKRRIKYVRSQGTLPNEYEAKMLITSLEIFYPELQTGEGLSY
;
A
#
# COMPACT_ATOMS: atom_id res chain seq x y z
N MET A 1 -47.26 -2.06 -30.14
CA MET A 1 -46.20 -1.04 -29.90
C MET A 1 -45.50 -1.37 -28.57
N THR A 2 -44.37 -2.01 -28.62
CA THR A 2 -43.55 -2.35 -27.45
C THR A 2 -42.53 -1.25 -27.24
N VAL A 3 -42.68 -0.49 -26.14
CA VAL A 3 -41.74 0.52 -25.73
C VAL A 3 -40.58 -0.16 -25.02
N SER A 4 -39.44 -0.24 -25.71
CA SER A 4 -38.19 -0.74 -25.13
C SER A 4 -37.57 0.34 -24.25
N LEU A 5 -37.62 0.16 -22.92
CA LEU A 5 -36.94 1.05 -21.97
C LEU A 5 -35.45 0.73 -21.99
N PHE A 6 -34.67 1.59 -22.65
CA PHE A 6 -33.22 1.58 -22.53
C PHE A 6 -32.84 2.14 -21.15
N PHE A 7 -32.43 1.28 -20.23
CA PHE A 7 -31.76 1.69 -18.99
C PHE A 7 -30.34 2.15 -19.35
N LEU A 8 -30.17 3.45 -19.49
CA LEU A 8 -28.83 4.06 -19.44
C LEU A 8 -28.28 3.87 -18.02
N THR A 9 -27.36 2.97 -17.84
CA THR A 9 -26.54 2.92 -16.62
C THR A 9 -25.66 4.15 -16.61
N LEU A 10 -26.10 5.23 -15.95
CA LEU A 10 -25.27 6.35 -15.61
C LEU A 10 -24.17 5.85 -14.67
N SER A 11 -22.95 5.70 -15.16
CA SER A 11 -21.78 5.52 -14.32
C SER A 11 -21.65 6.77 -13.43
N ALA A 12 -21.93 6.63 -12.15
CA ALA A 12 -21.82 7.73 -11.20
C ALA A 12 -20.34 8.05 -10.97
N PHE A 13 -19.81 9.00 -11.74
CA PHE A 13 -18.50 9.59 -11.44
C PHE A 13 -18.64 10.58 -10.30
N SER A 14 -17.74 10.52 -9.31
CA SER A 14 -17.59 11.56 -8.31
C SER A 14 -16.44 12.49 -8.66
N GLN A 15 -16.49 13.73 -8.19
CA GLN A 15 -15.34 14.62 -8.23
C GLN A 15 -14.25 14.07 -7.30
N GLY A 16 -13.01 14.12 -7.74
CA GLY A 16 -11.91 13.59 -6.97
C GLY A 16 -10.56 13.81 -7.64
N ILE A 17 -9.59 13.01 -7.24
CA ILE A 17 -8.24 13.02 -7.77
C ILE A 17 -7.80 11.59 -8.08
N SER A 18 -7.03 11.45 -9.14
CA SER A 18 -6.27 10.22 -9.39
C SER A 18 -4.78 10.55 -9.50
N VAL A 19 -3.95 9.70 -8.93
CA VAL A 19 -2.49 9.85 -8.92
C VAL A 19 -1.86 8.52 -9.33
N THR A 20 -1.02 8.56 -10.36
CA THR A 20 -0.19 7.41 -10.71
C THR A 20 1.15 7.53 -10.00
N TYR A 21 1.57 6.46 -9.34
CA TYR A 21 2.89 6.36 -8.72
C TYR A 21 3.73 5.30 -9.43
N GLU A 22 5.00 5.55 -9.54
CA GLU A 22 6.02 4.52 -9.71
C GLU A 22 6.46 4.01 -8.34
N ILE A 23 6.63 2.68 -8.25
CA ILE A 23 7.11 1.99 -7.07
C ILE A 23 8.48 1.43 -7.37
N ILE A 24 9.47 1.83 -6.60
CA ILE A 24 10.85 1.33 -6.66
C ILE A 24 11.08 0.50 -5.41
N GLN A 25 11.45 -0.78 -5.59
CA GLN A 25 11.78 -1.69 -4.50
C GLN A 25 13.22 -2.15 -4.66
N ASN A 26 14.08 -1.76 -3.72
CA ASN A 26 15.51 -2.04 -3.81
C ASN A 26 15.89 -3.49 -3.49
N ASN A 27 14.95 -4.26 -2.93
CA ASN A 27 15.12 -5.69 -2.64
C ASN A 27 14.76 -6.61 -3.83
N LEU A 28 14.38 -6.04 -4.96
CA LEU A 28 14.17 -6.80 -6.20
C LEU A 28 15.48 -6.86 -7.02
N PRO A 29 15.69 -7.91 -7.82
CA PRO A 29 16.83 -8.01 -8.70
C PRO A 29 16.97 -6.77 -9.61
N PRO A 30 18.21 -6.34 -9.93
CA PRO A 30 18.44 -5.28 -10.92
C PRO A 30 17.71 -5.60 -12.23
N GLY A 31 17.04 -4.60 -12.80
CA GLY A 31 16.24 -4.77 -14.02
C GLY A 31 14.81 -5.26 -13.79
N SER A 32 14.40 -5.46 -12.55
CA SER A 32 12.98 -5.70 -12.24
C SER A 32 12.12 -4.53 -12.72
N SER A 33 10.98 -4.86 -13.34
CA SER A 33 10.08 -3.84 -13.88
C SER A 33 9.59 -2.91 -12.78
N VAL A 34 9.60 -1.61 -13.03
CA VAL A 34 8.98 -0.61 -12.16
C VAL A 34 7.50 -0.91 -12.07
N ILE A 35 7.02 -1.14 -10.84
CA ILE A 35 5.60 -1.35 -10.60
C ILE A 35 4.91 0.00 -10.58
N LYS A 36 3.85 0.18 -11.37
CA LYS A 36 2.99 1.35 -11.26
C LYS A 36 1.85 1.08 -10.30
N ALA A 37 1.40 2.12 -9.62
CA ALA A 37 0.21 2.07 -8.77
C ALA A 37 -0.69 3.27 -9.03
N LEU A 38 -1.98 3.08 -8.82
CA LEU A 38 -3.00 4.10 -8.94
C LEU A 38 -3.62 4.38 -7.57
N LEU A 39 -3.59 5.63 -7.16
CA LEU A 39 -4.42 6.18 -6.09
C LEU A 39 -5.61 6.89 -6.72
N VAL A 40 -6.82 6.52 -6.32
CA VAL A 40 -8.06 7.24 -6.61
C VAL A 40 -8.62 7.72 -5.28
N ASP A 41 -8.94 8.99 -5.19
CA ASP A 41 -9.48 9.61 -3.97
C ASP A 41 -10.69 10.46 -4.30
N ASN A 42 -11.73 10.29 -3.48
CA ASN A 42 -12.85 11.22 -3.38
C ASN A 42 -13.05 11.61 -1.90
N ASP A 43 -14.02 12.48 -1.59
CA ASP A 43 -14.21 13.02 -0.25
C ASP A 43 -14.36 11.96 0.86
N SER A 44 -14.87 10.79 0.53
CA SER A 44 -15.23 9.74 1.49
C SER A 44 -14.31 8.53 1.47
N LEU A 45 -13.89 8.15 0.27
CA LEU A 45 -13.17 6.90 0.01
C LEU A 45 -11.89 7.17 -0.78
N SER A 46 -10.87 6.37 -0.55
CA SER A 46 -9.76 6.28 -1.49
C SER A 46 -9.37 4.83 -1.75
N LYS A 47 -8.86 4.56 -2.95
CA LYS A 47 -8.38 3.25 -3.37
C LYS A 47 -6.97 3.38 -3.90
N PHE A 48 -6.06 2.55 -3.38
CA PHE A 48 -4.70 2.41 -3.89
C PHE A 48 -4.52 0.98 -4.39
N ILE A 49 -4.12 0.84 -5.66
CA ILE A 49 -3.95 -0.48 -6.28
C ILE A 49 -2.70 -0.50 -7.17
N ASN A 50 -1.96 -1.60 -7.13
CA ASN A 50 -0.87 -1.83 -8.08
C ASN A 50 -1.42 -2.14 -9.47
N LEU A 51 -0.85 -1.49 -10.48
CA LEU A 51 -1.15 -1.72 -11.88
C LEU A 51 -0.18 -2.76 -12.42
N LEU A 52 -0.57 -4.02 -12.32
CA LEU A 52 0.24 -5.14 -12.79
C LEU A 52 -0.02 -5.42 -14.27
N PRO A 53 1.00 -5.83 -15.04
CA PRO A 53 0.79 -6.36 -16.39
C PRO A 53 -0.21 -7.51 -16.39
N PRO A 54 -1.08 -7.62 -17.42
CA PRO A 54 -2.14 -8.64 -17.46
C PRO A 54 -1.64 -10.07 -17.27
N GLU A 55 -0.46 -10.39 -17.82
CA GLU A 55 0.19 -11.70 -17.72
C GLU A 55 0.63 -12.05 -16.28
N ILE A 56 0.88 -11.05 -15.45
CA ILE A 56 1.19 -11.22 -14.03
C ILE A 56 -0.10 -11.23 -13.21
N ALA A 57 -1.00 -10.29 -13.50
CA ALA A 57 -2.26 -10.15 -12.79
C ALA A 57 -3.13 -11.42 -12.87
N SER A 58 -3.13 -12.10 -14.04
CA SER A 58 -3.88 -13.34 -14.24
C SER A 58 -3.42 -14.53 -13.38
N LYS A 59 -2.19 -14.48 -12.89
CA LYS A 59 -1.58 -15.55 -12.05
C LYS A 59 -1.75 -15.30 -10.55
N LEU A 60 -2.24 -14.12 -10.18
CA LEU A 60 -2.42 -13.71 -8.79
C LEU A 60 -3.91 -13.76 -8.39
N PRO A 61 -4.20 -13.99 -7.11
CA PRO A 61 -5.57 -13.84 -6.60
C PRO A 61 -6.10 -12.43 -6.88
N PRO A 62 -7.39 -12.28 -7.21
CA PRO A 62 -8.00 -10.97 -7.40
C PRO A 62 -7.85 -10.11 -6.14
N SER A 63 -7.31 -8.91 -6.29
CA SER A 63 -7.14 -7.96 -5.20
C SER A 63 -7.89 -6.65 -5.48
N GLU A 64 -8.55 -6.13 -4.47
CA GLU A 64 -9.12 -4.78 -4.48
C GLU A 64 -8.11 -3.70 -4.10
N GLY A 65 -6.88 -4.11 -3.73
CA GLY A 65 -5.86 -3.20 -3.23
C GLY A 65 -6.15 -2.73 -1.80
N ILE A 66 -5.88 -1.46 -1.54
CA ILE A 66 -6.11 -0.83 -0.23
C ILE A 66 -7.24 0.19 -0.40
N ILE A 67 -8.30 0.07 0.38
CA ILE A 67 -9.41 1.03 0.42
C ILE A 67 -9.43 1.69 1.78
N LYS A 68 -9.29 3.02 1.81
CA LYS A 68 -9.47 3.84 3.02
C LYS A 68 -10.90 4.37 3.03
N ASP A 69 -11.62 4.07 4.07
CA ASP A 69 -12.95 4.63 4.38
C ASP A 69 -12.75 5.75 5.41
N LYS A 70 -12.68 6.97 4.93
CA LYS A 70 -12.36 8.14 5.75
C LYS A 70 -13.48 8.46 6.76
N ARG A 71 -14.75 8.19 6.39
CA ARG A 71 -15.89 8.43 7.27
C ARG A 71 -15.98 7.43 8.42
N ALA A 72 -15.67 6.17 8.12
CA ALA A 72 -15.64 5.11 9.12
C ALA A 72 -14.32 5.04 9.91
N ALA A 73 -13.28 5.81 9.51
CA ALA A 73 -11.92 5.72 9.99
C ALA A 73 -11.36 4.29 9.89
N LEU A 74 -11.68 3.59 8.81
CA LEU A 74 -11.28 2.21 8.54
C LEU A 74 -10.44 2.12 7.27
N CYS A 75 -9.58 1.11 7.26
CA CYS A 75 -8.78 0.72 6.11
C CYS A 75 -8.98 -0.76 5.82
N TYR A 76 -9.29 -1.09 4.59
CA TYR A 76 -9.42 -2.46 4.12
C TYR A 76 -8.29 -2.76 3.17
N SER A 77 -7.66 -3.94 3.29
CA SER A 77 -6.59 -4.37 2.40
C SER A 77 -6.62 -5.88 2.18
N ASP A 78 -6.19 -6.30 0.99
CA ASP A 78 -5.84 -7.67 0.74
C ASP A 78 -4.35 -7.84 1.07
N GLU A 79 -4.08 -8.61 2.11
CA GLU A 79 -2.73 -8.89 2.61
C GLU A 79 -2.45 -10.38 2.50
N GLY A 80 -1.20 -10.77 2.33
CA GLY A 80 -0.90 -12.18 2.16
C GLY A 80 0.54 -12.55 2.44
N PHE A 81 0.73 -13.87 2.56
CA PHE A 81 2.03 -14.51 2.59
C PHE A 81 2.00 -15.75 1.72
N LEU A 82 2.90 -15.84 0.75
CA LEU A 82 2.96 -16.92 -0.24
C LEU A 82 1.61 -17.07 -0.98
N ARG A 83 0.93 -18.21 -0.79
CA ARG A 83 -0.36 -18.52 -1.42
C ARG A 83 -1.57 -18.21 -0.55
N THR A 84 -1.34 -17.77 0.70
CA THR A 84 -2.42 -17.44 1.64
C THR A 84 -2.73 -15.95 1.54
N GLN A 85 -3.99 -15.62 1.26
CA GLN A 85 -4.47 -14.25 1.20
C GLN A 85 -5.54 -14.02 2.27
N PHE A 86 -5.48 -12.87 2.92
CA PHE A 86 -6.41 -12.45 3.95
C PHE A 86 -7.04 -11.12 3.56
N SER A 87 -8.33 -10.97 3.81
CA SER A 87 -8.98 -9.67 3.81
C SER A 87 -8.83 -9.07 5.19
N VAL A 88 -8.13 -7.95 5.28
CA VAL A 88 -7.80 -7.30 6.55
C VAL A 88 -8.59 -6.02 6.70
N ARG A 89 -9.24 -5.87 7.87
CA ARG A 89 -9.84 -4.62 8.31
C ARG A 89 -8.98 -4.01 9.42
N ASP A 90 -8.56 -2.80 9.21
CA ASP A 90 -7.66 -2.07 10.07
C ASP A 90 -8.23 -0.68 10.38
N THR A 91 -7.75 -0.02 11.40
CA THR A 91 -8.08 1.38 11.65
C THR A 91 -7.30 2.29 10.70
N LEU A 92 -7.88 3.42 10.34
CA LEU A 92 -7.15 4.47 9.64
C LEU A 92 -6.29 5.23 10.66
N HIS A 93 -5.00 4.90 10.69
CA HIS A 93 -4.08 5.43 11.70
C HIS A 93 -3.82 6.92 11.51
N SER A 94 -3.89 7.67 12.62
CA SER A 94 -3.36 9.02 12.69
C SER A 94 -1.83 8.96 12.79
N MET A 95 -1.14 9.32 11.72
CA MET A 95 0.32 9.35 11.68
C MET A 95 0.84 10.62 12.32
N LYS A 96 1.81 10.50 13.23
CA LYS A 96 2.51 11.65 13.82
C LYS A 96 3.66 12.06 12.91
N TRP A 97 3.47 13.16 12.19
CA TRP A 97 4.45 13.69 11.26
C TRP A 97 5.34 14.77 11.92
N GLN A 98 6.63 14.67 11.68
CA GLN A 98 7.62 15.71 12.00
C GLN A 98 8.03 16.41 10.71
N LEU A 99 7.88 17.73 10.65
CA LEU A 99 8.32 18.52 9.50
C LEU A 99 9.86 18.58 9.45
N MET A 100 10.43 18.36 8.26
CA MET A 100 11.89 18.20 8.09
C MET A 100 12.57 19.42 7.47
N GLY A 101 11.84 20.48 7.14
CA GLY A 101 12.40 21.72 6.57
C GLY A 101 12.98 21.62 5.16
N LYS A 102 12.99 20.42 4.54
CA LYS A 102 13.42 20.24 3.15
C LYS A 102 12.23 20.46 2.21
N SER A 103 12.51 20.95 1.01
CA SER A 103 11.51 21.16 -0.05
C SER A 103 12.05 20.68 -1.39
N GLN A 104 11.14 20.28 -2.29
CA GLN A 104 11.41 19.98 -3.69
C GLN A 104 10.17 20.21 -4.54
N THR A 105 10.35 20.32 -5.83
CA THR A 105 9.22 20.39 -6.78
C THR A 105 8.99 19.02 -7.41
N ILE A 106 7.74 18.54 -7.37
CA ILE A 106 7.32 17.27 -7.99
C ILE A 106 6.13 17.57 -8.89
N LEU A 107 6.21 17.22 -10.17
CA LEU A 107 5.17 17.48 -11.18
C LEU A 107 4.71 18.96 -11.20
N GLY A 108 5.63 19.91 -10.96
CA GLY A 108 5.32 21.32 -10.89
C GLY A 108 4.73 21.79 -9.54
N TYR A 109 4.46 20.88 -8.61
CA TYR A 109 3.95 21.23 -7.27
C TYR A 109 5.10 21.45 -6.28
N PRO A 110 5.13 22.57 -5.55
CA PRO A 110 6.07 22.75 -4.44
C PRO A 110 5.67 21.81 -3.30
N CYS A 111 6.61 20.99 -2.87
CA CYS A 111 6.41 19.98 -1.83
C CYS A 111 7.31 20.25 -0.63
N LEU A 112 6.77 20.07 0.57
CA LEU A 112 7.47 20.10 1.84
C LEU A 112 7.74 18.67 2.32
N SER A 113 8.84 18.47 3.05
CA SER A 113 9.17 17.17 3.59
C SER A 113 8.69 16.98 5.03
N ALA A 114 8.27 15.76 5.34
CA ALA A 114 7.92 15.32 6.69
C ALA A 114 8.36 13.87 6.90
N ALA A 115 8.69 13.52 8.14
CA ALA A 115 9.02 12.16 8.52
C ALA A 115 8.03 11.61 9.55
N THR A 116 7.79 10.30 9.51
CA THR A 116 6.99 9.59 10.51
C THR A 116 7.51 8.18 10.70
N ARG A 117 7.26 7.61 11.88
CA ARG A 117 7.47 6.18 12.12
C ARG A 117 6.13 5.45 12.10
N PHE A 118 6.03 4.44 11.25
CA PHE A 118 4.82 3.64 11.12
C PHE A 118 5.18 2.16 10.98
N ARG A 119 4.65 1.32 11.84
CA ARG A 119 4.85 -0.14 11.85
C ARG A 119 6.32 -0.57 11.72
N GLY A 120 7.16 0.06 12.53
CA GLY A 120 8.59 -0.28 12.65
C GLY A 120 9.51 0.40 11.66
N ARG A 121 8.99 1.01 10.57
CA ARG A 121 9.80 1.74 9.60
C ARG A 121 9.64 3.25 9.74
N THR A 122 10.70 3.97 9.44
CA THR A 122 10.67 5.43 9.27
C THR A 122 10.42 5.75 7.81
N TYR A 123 9.49 6.66 7.58
CA TYR A 123 9.11 7.15 6.26
C TYR A 123 9.45 8.62 6.14
N THR A 124 10.09 8.99 5.04
CA THR A 124 10.25 10.38 4.61
C THR A 124 9.29 10.63 3.45
N ALA A 125 8.38 11.59 3.61
CA ALA A 125 7.38 11.94 2.60
C ALA A 125 7.54 13.37 2.13
N TYR A 126 7.19 13.62 0.87
CA TYR A 126 7.07 14.94 0.25
C TYR A 126 5.62 15.17 -0.14
N TYR A 127 5.02 16.21 0.42
CA TYR A 127 3.61 16.52 0.24
C TYR A 127 3.40 17.97 -0.22
N THR A 128 2.32 18.21 -0.95
CA THR A 128 1.98 19.56 -1.42
C THR A 128 0.66 20.05 -0.84
N ARG A 129 0.67 21.28 -0.32
CA ARG A 129 -0.53 21.98 0.15
C ARG A 129 -1.39 22.51 -1.02
N LYS A 130 -0.86 22.55 -2.25
CA LYS A 130 -1.61 22.94 -3.45
C LYS A 130 -2.71 21.93 -3.80
N LEU A 131 -2.60 20.71 -3.28
CA LEU A 131 -3.62 19.66 -3.35
C LEU A 131 -4.02 19.31 -1.91
N PRO A 132 -5.06 19.98 -1.34
CA PRO A 132 -5.38 19.89 0.08
C PRO A 132 -6.13 18.59 0.43
N ILE A 133 -5.61 17.47 -0.02
CA ILE A 133 -6.15 16.13 0.19
C ILE A 133 -5.19 15.37 1.09
N SER A 134 -5.62 15.10 2.34
CA SER A 134 -4.82 14.37 3.32
C SER A 134 -4.71 12.88 2.98
N ASN A 135 -3.96 12.56 1.93
CA ASN A 135 -3.79 11.20 1.43
C ASN A 135 -2.41 10.99 0.81
N GLY A 136 -2.12 9.72 0.47
CA GLY A 136 -0.87 9.31 -0.17
C GLY A 136 -0.85 7.83 -0.52
N PRO A 137 0.29 7.30 -0.97
CA PRO A 137 0.43 5.91 -1.37
C PRO A 137 0.15 4.95 -0.20
N ARG A 138 -0.46 3.81 -0.51
CA ARG A 138 -0.84 2.77 0.45
C ARG A 138 -1.63 3.34 1.63
N LYS A 139 -1.15 3.14 2.86
CA LYS A 139 -1.80 3.59 4.10
C LYS A 139 -1.31 4.97 4.56
N LEU A 140 -0.36 5.60 3.85
CA LEU A 140 0.15 6.93 4.21
C LEU A 140 -0.94 8.01 4.05
N GLY A 141 -0.93 8.99 4.97
CA GLY A 141 -1.86 10.11 5.00
C GLY A 141 -1.65 10.95 6.25
N GLY A 142 -2.55 11.91 6.54
CA GLY A 142 -2.49 12.73 7.75
C GLY A 142 -1.67 14.01 7.62
N LEU A 143 -1.03 14.27 6.49
CA LEU A 143 -0.41 15.56 6.18
C LEU A 143 -1.45 16.55 5.62
N PRO A 144 -1.24 17.86 5.78
CA PRO A 144 -2.17 18.88 5.26
C PRO A 144 -1.99 19.06 3.74
N GLY A 145 -2.09 17.96 2.98
CA GLY A 145 -1.92 17.92 1.55
C GLY A 145 -1.55 16.54 1.04
N LEU A 146 -1.55 16.39 -0.29
CA LEU A 146 -1.30 15.13 -0.96
C LEU A 146 0.19 14.79 -0.96
N ILE A 147 0.50 13.56 -0.58
CA ILE A 147 1.86 13.00 -0.63
C ILE A 147 2.17 12.59 -2.07
N LEU A 148 3.10 13.29 -2.72
CA LEU A 148 3.53 13.01 -4.09
C LEU A 148 4.76 12.11 -4.16
N ALA A 149 5.57 12.03 -3.08
CA ALA A 149 6.62 11.03 -2.96
C ALA A 149 6.75 10.58 -1.51
N ALA A 150 7.12 9.33 -1.32
CA ALA A 150 7.46 8.80 -0.01
C ALA A 150 8.46 7.66 -0.17
N LYS A 151 9.37 7.53 0.79
CA LYS A 151 10.32 6.42 0.85
C LYS A 151 10.56 5.98 2.28
N THR A 152 10.97 4.74 2.45
CA THR A 152 11.48 4.25 3.73
C THR A 152 12.97 4.59 3.87
N ASP A 153 13.40 4.95 5.08
CA ASP A 153 14.79 5.36 5.31
C ASP A 153 15.78 4.20 5.18
N ASP A 154 15.31 2.96 5.35
CA ASP A 154 16.08 1.73 5.09
C ASP A 154 16.18 1.38 3.59
N GLY A 155 15.62 2.23 2.70
CA GLY A 155 15.65 2.02 1.26
C GLY A 155 14.78 0.86 0.75
N PHE A 156 13.91 0.29 1.58
CA PHE A 156 13.09 -0.87 1.19
C PHE A 156 12.15 -0.56 0.03
N ILE A 157 11.51 0.62 0.04
CA ILE A 157 10.55 1.03 -0.98
C ILE A 157 10.51 2.55 -1.14
N GLU A 158 10.30 2.99 -2.37
CA GLU A 158 9.99 4.38 -2.72
C GLU A 158 8.76 4.43 -3.61
N TRP A 159 7.90 5.41 -3.38
CA TRP A 159 6.80 5.82 -4.26
C TRP A 159 7.08 7.22 -4.78
N ARG A 160 6.91 7.42 -6.08
CA ARG A 160 7.05 8.72 -6.73
C ARG A 160 5.88 8.96 -7.68
N ALA A 161 5.12 10.01 -7.45
CA ALA A 161 4.05 10.39 -8.36
C ALA A 161 4.60 10.76 -9.74
N THR A 162 3.99 10.18 -10.78
CA THR A 162 4.34 10.45 -12.18
C THR A 162 3.21 11.15 -12.92
N ASN A 163 2.00 11.12 -12.38
CA ASN A 163 0.87 11.85 -12.93
C ASN A 163 -0.15 12.18 -11.84
N VAL A 164 -0.79 13.35 -11.98
CA VAL A 164 -1.89 13.82 -11.13
C VAL A 164 -3.00 14.32 -12.03
N THR A 165 -4.22 13.81 -11.87
CA THR A 165 -5.40 14.23 -12.61
C THR A 165 -6.51 14.61 -11.63
N LEU A 166 -7.02 15.83 -11.77
CA LEU A 166 -8.19 16.33 -11.04
C LEU A 166 -9.44 16.18 -11.88
N GLY A 167 -10.57 15.88 -11.25
CA GLY A 167 -11.86 15.81 -11.92
C GLY A 167 -12.65 14.56 -11.61
N LYS A 168 -13.35 14.02 -12.60
CA LYS A 168 -14.18 12.82 -12.44
C LYS A 168 -13.32 11.59 -12.22
N VAL A 169 -13.58 10.86 -11.13
CA VAL A 169 -12.91 9.60 -10.79
C VAL A 169 -13.87 8.42 -10.82
N PRO A 170 -13.37 7.20 -11.08
CA PRO A 170 -14.17 5.99 -11.01
C PRO A 170 -14.79 5.81 -9.62
N PRO A 171 -15.98 5.19 -9.52
CA PRO A 171 -16.57 4.88 -8.23
C PRO A 171 -15.72 3.88 -7.46
N ILE A 172 -15.53 4.13 -6.17
CA ILE A 172 -14.82 3.23 -5.26
C ILE A 172 -15.85 2.40 -4.51
N ASN A 173 -15.86 1.09 -4.77
CA ASN A 173 -16.81 0.19 -4.12
C ASN A 173 -16.17 -0.46 -2.88
N VAL A 174 -16.49 0.05 -1.69
CA VAL A 174 -16.05 -0.51 -0.42
C VAL A 174 -16.94 -1.66 0.05
N ALA A 175 -18.17 -1.79 -0.46
CA ALA A 175 -19.13 -2.80 0.00
C ALA A 175 -18.59 -4.22 -0.20
N LYS A 176 -17.90 -4.48 -1.32
CA LYS A 176 -17.26 -5.77 -1.60
C LYS A 176 -16.22 -6.15 -0.53
N MET A 177 -15.45 -5.19 -0.02
CA MET A 177 -14.46 -5.44 1.04
C MET A 177 -15.14 -5.61 2.39
N ARG A 178 -16.18 -4.82 2.70
CA ARG A 178 -16.95 -4.95 3.94
C ARG A 178 -17.66 -6.29 4.07
N ALA A 179 -18.16 -6.84 2.96
CA ALA A 179 -18.89 -8.10 2.93
C ALA A 179 -18.00 -9.35 3.11
N ARG A 180 -16.67 -9.22 2.99
CA ARG A 180 -15.74 -10.34 3.16
C ARG A 180 -15.58 -10.70 4.64
N LYS A 181 -15.13 -11.94 4.90
CA LYS A 181 -14.67 -12.35 6.22
C LYS A 181 -13.35 -11.66 6.53
N ASN A 182 -13.45 -10.46 7.08
CA ASN A 182 -12.29 -9.69 7.45
C ASN A 182 -11.70 -10.17 8.79
N ILE A 183 -10.38 -10.19 8.89
CA ILE A 183 -9.65 -10.28 10.16
C ILE A 183 -9.07 -8.91 10.53
N ASP A 184 -8.84 -8.68 11.81
CA ASP A 184 -8.15 -7.47 12.26
C ASP A 184 -6.64 -7.56 11.98
N TRP A 185 -5.96 -6.42 12.09
CA TRP A 185 -4.53 -6.32 11.82
C TRP A 185 -3.68 -7.22 12.73
N ASN A 186 -3.97 -7.28 14.02
CA ASN A 186 -3.17 -8.07 14.97
C ASN A 186 -3.30 -9.57 14.68
N THR A 187 -4.52 -10.02 14.37
CA THR A 187 -4.79 -11.40 13.94
C THR A 187 -4.04 -11.71 12.64
N PHE A 188 -4.01 -10.78 11.69
CA PHE A 188 -3.24 -10.96 10.46
C PHE A 188 -1.74 -11.09 10.76
N VAL A 189 -1.17 -10.19 11.57
CA VAL A 189 0.26 -10.23 11.96
C VAL A 189 0.63 -11.55 12.63
N ALA A 190 -0.21 -12.03 13.55
CA ALA A 190 0.02 -13.31 14.23
C ALA A 190 0.06 -14.47 13.22
N ARG A 191 -0.95 -14.54 12.33
CA ARG A 191 -1.00 -15.58 11.28
C ARG A 191 0.16 -15.49 10.29
N TYR A 192 0.52 -14.28 9.88
CA TYR A 192 1.67 -14.05 9.01
C TYR A 192 2.96 -14.60 9.65
N LYS A 193 3.20 -14.27 10.92
CA LYS A 193 4.39 -14.75 11.65
C LYS A 193 4.40 -16.27 11.78
N GLU A 194 3.26 -16.89 12.05
CA GLU A 194 3.13 -18.35 12.11
C GLU A 194 3.41 -19.01 10.73
N ASP A 195 2.91 -18.42 9.64
CA ASP A 195 3.17 -18.93 8.30
C ASP A 195 4.66 -18.80 7.93
N VAL A 196 5.31 -17.70 8.32
CA VAL A 196 6.75 -17.51 8.15
C VAL A 196 7.53 -18.59 8.91
N LYS A 197 7.21 -18.81 10.19
CA LYS A 197 7.86 -19.86 11.03
C LYS A 197 7.71 -21.24 10.39
N ARG A 198 6.49 -21.60 9.98
CA ARG A 198 6.23 -22.88 9.30
C ARG A 198 7.05 -23.03 8.02
N ARG A 199 7.17 -21.95 7.24
CA ARG A 199 7.96 -21.96 6.02
C ARG A 199 9.44 -22.14 6.31
N ILE A 200 10.00 -21.40 7.27
CA ILE A 200 11.40 -21.53 7.68
C ILE A 200 11.69 -22.97 8.13
N LYS A 201 10.83 -23.51 9.01
CA LYS A 201 10.98 -24.90 9.49
C LYS A 201 10.95 -25.91 8.34
N TYR A 202 10.03 -25.75 7.40
CA TYR A 202 9.94 -26.61 6.22
C TYR A 202 11.22 -26.56 5.37
N VAL A 203 11.72 -25.37 5.10
CA VAL A 203 12.89 -25.20 4.25
C VAL A 203 14.17 -25.74 4.94
N ARG A 204 14.33 -25.51 6.23
CA ARG A 204 15.42 -26.11 7.03
C ARG A 204 15.40 -27.63 6.98
N SER A 205 14.21 -28.24 7.06
CA SER A 205 14.08 -29.69 6.97
C SER A 205 14.47 -30.28 5.62
N GLN A 206 14.51 -29.47 4.56
CA GLN A 206 14.98 -29.89 3.23
C GLN A 206 16.49 -29.74 3.04
N GLY A 207 17.23 -29.22 4.01
CA GLY A 207 18.69 -29.11 3.98
C GLY A 207 19.25 -28.10 2.96
N THR A 208 18.44 -27.18 2.44
CA THR A 208 18.79 -26.42 1.23
C THR A 208 19.01 -24.92 1.44
N LEU A 209 18.99 -24.36 2.68
CA LEU A 209 19.09 -22.90 2.80
C LEU A 209 20.24 -22.38 3.64
N PRO A 210 21.03 -21.45 3.07
CA PRO A 210 21.89 -20.54 3.83
C PRO A 210 21.06 -19.53 4.63
N ASN A 211 21.64 -19.01 5.71
CA ASN A 211 21.02 -17.97 6.58
C ASN A 211 20.52 -16.72 5.83
N GLU A 212 21.10 -16.40 4.67
CA GLU A 212 20.71 -15.27 3.83
C GLU A 212 19.26 -15.34 3.28
N TYR A 213 18.73 -16.55 3.08
CA TYR A 213 17.35 -16.69 2.56
C TYR A 213 16.31 -16.37 3.62
N GLU A 214 16.59 -16.64 4.88
CA GLU A 214 15.69 -16.26 6.00
C GLU A 214 15.54 -14.74 6.09
N ALA A 215 16.66 -14.01 5.97
CA ALA A 215 16.64 -12.56 5.96
C ALA A 215 15.81 -11.99 4.80
N LYS A 216 15.94 -12.55 3.60
CA LYS A 216 15.18 -12.10 2.42
C LYS A 216 13.68 -12.33 2.56
N MET A 217 13.24 -13.49 3.07
CA MET A 217 11.81 -13.77 3.26
C MET A 217 11.14 -12.84 4.26
N LEU A 218 11.86 -12.43 5.31
CA LEU A 218 11.33 -11.59 6.37
C LEU A 218 11.29 -10.11 6.00
N ILE A 219 12.18 -9.67 5.12
CA ILE A 219 12.26 -8.30 4.60
C ILE A 219 11.18 -8.00 3.54
N THR A 220 10.51 -9.02 2.99
CA THR A 220 9.50 -8.82 1.93
C THR A 220 8.22 -8.15 2.39
N SER A 221 7.92 -8.11 3.69
CA SER A 221 6.76 -7.39 4.21
C SER A 221 7.11 -5.95 4.55
N LEU A 222 6.37 -5.02 3.92
CA LEU A 222 6.52 -3.59 4.20
C LEU A 222 6.09 -3.21 5.62
N GLU A 223 5.02 -3.83 6.11
CA GLU A 223 4.34 -3.40 7.34
C GLU A 223 4.51 -4.36 8.51
N ILE A 224 5.16 -5.52 8.30
CA ILE A 224 5.53 -6.44 9.36
C ILE A 224 7.05 -6.39 9.48
N PHE A 225 7.48 -5.74 10.54
CA PHE A 225 8.88 -5.51 10.80
C PHE A 225 9.39 -6.48 11.88
N TYR A 226 10.56 -7.04 11.63
CA TYR A 226 11.26 -7.92 12.56
C TYR A 226 12.49 -7.19 13.08
N PRO A 227 12.45 -6.67 14.33
CA PRO A 227 13.58 -5.94 14.92
C PRO A 227 14.88 -6.74 14.93
N GLU A 228 14.78 -8.05 15.08
CA GLU A 228 15.90 -9.01 15.18
C GLU A 228 16.77 -9.01 13.90
N LEU A 229 16.21 -8.65 12.76
CA LEU A 229 16.98 -8.56 11.51
C LEU A 229 17.86 -7.31 11.43
N GLN A 230 17.60 -6.28 12.25
CA GLN A 230 18.42 -5.08 12.29
C GLN A 230 19.66 -5.23 13.17
N THR A 231 19.63 -6.13 14.13
CA THR A 231 20.74 -6.39 15.05
C THR A 231 21.74 -7.39 14.49
N GLY A 232 21.45 -8.04 13.39
CA GLY A 232 22.26 -9.13 12.84
C GLY A 232 22.22 -10.44 13.63
N GLU A 233 21.38 -10.51 14.67
CA GLU A 233 21.26 -11.68 15.52
C GLU A 233 20.46 -12.82 14.87
N GLY A 234 19.83 -12.57 13.73
CA GLY A 234 19.03 -13.55 13.03
C GLY A 234 17.82 -14.03 13.85
N LEU A 235 16.84 -14.61 13.17
CA LEU A 235 15.71 -15.23 13.86
C LEU A 235 16.11 -16.67 14.27
N SER A 236 16.36 -16.89 15.54
CA SER A 236 16.45 -18.23 16.13
C SER A 236 15.02 -18.77 16.34
N TYR A 237 14.58 -19.70 15.54
CA TYR A 237 13.38 -20.49 15.75
C TYR A 237 13.70 -21.99 15.84
#